data_40f2b9010ec90f28489a477e3dd92ee7
#
_entry.id   40f2b9010ec90f28489a477e3dd92ee7
#
_cell.length_a   1.000
_cell.length_b   1.000
_cell.length_c   1.000
_cell.angle_alpha   90.00
_cell.angle_beta   90.00
_cell.angle_gamma   90.00
#
_symmetry.space_group_name_H-M   'P 1'
#
loop_
_entity.id
_entity.type
_entity.pdbx_description
1 polymer ?
#
loop_
_entity_poly.entity_id
_entity_poly.type
_entity_poly.pdbx_seq_one_letter_code
_entity_poly.pdbx_strand_id
1 'polypeptide(L)' 'MTTHVLILCTHNSARSVLAEAMLNHLAAAQGLDVRAHSAGSAPM' A
#
# COMPACT_ATOMS: atom_id res chain seq x y z
N MET A 1 -16.37 -3.58 -7.38
CA MET A 1 -15.96 -3.85 -5.98
C MET A 1 -14.47 -3.60 -5.83
N THR A 2 -14.09 -2.80 -4.86
CA THR A 2 -12.69 -2.42 -4.68
C THR A 2 -11.95 -3.47 -3.86
N THR A 3 -10.78 -3.88 -4.34
CA THR A 3 -9.92 -4.78 -3.61
C THR A 3 -8.93 -3.96 -2.80
N HIS A 4 -8.87 -4.23 -1.50
CA HIS A 4 -7.94 -3.54 -0.62
C HIS A 4 -6.77 -4.45 -0.28
N VAL A 5 -5.57 -3.92 -0.43
CA VAL A 5 -4.34 -4.64 -0.12
C VAL A 5 -3.67 -3.95 1.06
N LEU A 6 -3.34 -4.71 2.08
CA LEU A 6 -2.69 -4.17 3.26
C LEU A 6 -1.22 -4.60 3.26
N ILE A 7 -0.34 -3.62 3.28
CA ILE A 7 1.10 -3.86 3.33
C ILE A 7 1.55 -3.68 4.77
N LEU A 8 1.94 -4.76 5.40
CA LEU A 8 2.37 -4.74 6.79
C LEU A 8 3.89 -4.75 6.88
N CYS A 9 4.42 -3.94 7.77
CA CYS A 9 5.84 -3.96 8.07
C CYS A 9 6.03 -3.60 9.53
N THR A 10 7.24 -3.84 10.03
CA THR A 10 7.50 -3.65 11.44
C THR A 10 7.41 -2.20 11.86
N HIS A 11 7.89 -1.30 11.04
CA HIS A 11 7.98 0.11 11.40
C HIS A 11 7.30 1.03 10.41
N ASN A 12 6.49 0.50 9.53
CA ASN A 12 5.85 1.31 8.49
C ASN A 12 6.88 2.25 7.86
N SER A 13 7.97 1.68 7.39
CA SER A 13 9.11 2.43 6.89
C SER A 13 8.77 3.12 5.57
N ALA A 14 9.72 3.95 5.11
CA ALA A 14 9.55 4.62 3.83
C ALA A 14 9.35 3.62 2.68
N ARG A 15 9.88 2.40 2.83
CA ARG A 15 9.73 1.38 1.80
C ARG A 15 8.28 0.94 1.65
N SER A 16 7.58 0.73 2.76
CA SER A 16 6.18 0.31 2.65
C SER A 16 5.30 1.46 2.17
N VAL A 17 5.60 2.68 2.55
CA VAL A 17 4.88 3.84 2.03
C VAL A 17 5.11 3.98 0.53
N LEU A 18 6.33 3.76 0.08
CA LEU A 18 6.65 3.82 -1.34
C LEU A 18 5.95 2.70 -2.10
N ALA A 19 5.91 1.51 -1.52
CA ALA A 19 5.22 0.39 -2.16
C ALA A 19 3.73 0.67 -2.30
N GLU A 20 3.13 1.25 -1.27
CA GLU A 20 1.73 1.63 -1.32
C GLU A 20 1.48 2.63 -2.46
N ALA A 21 2.30 3.66 -2.53
CA ALA A 21 2.14 4.67 -3.56
C ALA A 21 2.32 4.10 -4.96
N MET A 22 3.33 3.26 -5.14
CA MET A 22 3.59 2.64 -6.43
C MET A 22 2.47 1.71 -6.86
N LEU A 23 1.95 0.93 -5.93
CA LEU A 23 0.88 0.00 -6.25
C LEU A 23 -0.39 0.75 -6.62
N ASN A 24 -0.72 1.80 -5.87
CA ASN A 24 -1.89 2.60 -6.17
C ASN A 24 -1.75 3.31 -7.52
N HIS A 25 -0.56 3.81 -7.82
CA HIS A 25 -0.31 4.46 -9.09
C HIS A 25 -0.45 3.47 -10.25
N LEU A 26 0.11 2.28 -10.09
CA LEU A 26 0.06 1.26 -11.13
C LEU A 26 -1.36 0.79 -11.36
N ALA A 27 -2.11 0.60 -10.28
CA ALA A 27 -3.50 0.18 -10.40
C ALA A 27 -4.32 1.23 -11.15
N ALA A 28 -4.11 2.50 -10.85
CA ALA A 28 -4.81 3.56 -11.55
C ALA A 28 -4.44 3.61 -13.02
N ALA A 29 -3.15 3.41 -13.33
CA ALA A 29 -2.69 3.44 -14.71
C ALA A 29 -3.27 2.30 -15.52
N GLN A 30 -3.54 1.16 -14.90
CA GLN A 30 -4.07 -0.02 -15.59
C GLN A 30 -5.58 -0.14 -15.45
N GLY A 31 -6.22 0.81 -14.80
CA GLY A 31 -7.65 0.76 -14.63
C GLY A 31 -8.14 -0.32 -13.69
N LEU A 32 -7.29 -0.74 -12.76
CA LEU A 32 -7.64 -1.76 -11.78
C LEU A 32 -8.32 -1.11 -10.58
N ASP A 33 -9.32 -1.80 -10.03
CA ASP A 33 -10.02 -1.31 -8.86
C ASP A 33 -9.36 -1.89 -7.60
N VAL A 34 -8.14 -1.43 -7.34
CA VAL A 34 -7.32 -1.91 -6.23
C VAL A 34 -6.81 -0.71 -5.45
N ARG A 35 -6.85 -0.82 -4.13
CA ARG A 35 -6.30 0.18 -3.24
C ARG A 35 -5.32 -0.46 -2.27
N ALA A 36 -4.12 0.09 -2.19
CA ALA A 36 -3.11 -0.38 -1.27
C ALA A 36 -3.03 0.53 -0.06
N HIS A 37 -2.83 -0.07 1.10
CA HIS A 37 -2.67 0.65 2.36
C HIS A 37 -1.45 0.09 3.08
N SER A 38 -0.77 0.91 3.83
CA SER A 38 0.37 0.46 4.60
C SER A 38 0.12 0.70 6.09
N ALA A 39 0.68 -0.16 6.92
CA ALA A 39 0.56 -0.03 8.37
C ALA A 39 1.80 -0.58 9.04
N GLY A 40 2.22 0.07 10.11
CA GLY A 40 3.32 -0.41 10.91
C GLY A 40 2.80 -1.21 12.10
N SER A 41 3.43 -2.34 12.37
CA SER A 41 3.01 -3.20 13.47
C SER A 41 3.77 -2.92 14.77
N ALA A 42 4.81 -2.09 14.72
CA ALA A 42 5.60 -1.76 15.87
C ALA A 42 5.75 -0.25 15.98
N PRO A 43 4.72 0.43 16.45
CA PRO A 43 4.82 1.88 16.62
C PRO A 43 5.83 2.23 17.70
N MET A 44 6.48 3.34 17.52
CA MET A 44 7.47 3.81 18.50
C MET A 44 6.81 4.32 19.76
#